data_1bc0a12cba1cc7d8dc2dc932336a4473
#
_entry.id   1bc0a12cba1cc7d8dc2dc932336a4473
#
_cell.length_a   1.000
_cell.length_b   1.000
_cell.length_c   1.000
_cell.angle_alpha   90.00
_cell.angle_beta   90.00
_cell.angle_gamma   90.00
#
_symmetry.space_group_name_H-M   'P 1'
#
loop_
_entity.id
_entity.type
_entity.pdbx_description
1 polymer ?
#
loop_
_entity_poly.entity_id
_entity_poly.type
_entity_poly.pdbx_seq_one_letter_code
_entity_poly.pdbx_strand_id
1 'polypeptide(L)' 'MDGQFSDLMAKIGAKARAAAAELACAGSERKAAALVSAAEAIWRRRQEILDAN' A
#
# COMPACT_ATOMS: atom_id res chain seq x y z
N MET A 1 33.87 2.84 21.63
CA MET A 1 33.84 2.41 20.22
C MET A 1 32.68 1.51 19.93
N ASP A 2 32.48 0.49 20.74
CA ASP A 2 31.37 -0.46 20.54
C ASP A 2 30.01 0.20 20.65
N GLY A 3 29.87 1.21 21.54
CA GLY A 3 28.63 1.93 21.69
C GLY A 3 28.25 2.72 20.45
N GLN A 4 29.25 3.33 19.77
CA GLN A 4 29.00 4.12 18.56
C GLN A 4 28.56 3.21 17.39
N PHE A 5 29.18 2.05 17.30
CA PHE A 5 28.82 1.07 16.27
C PHE A 5 27.41 0.54 16.49
N SER A 6 27.07 0.20 17.73
CA SER A 6 25.74 -0.27 18.10
C SER A 6 24.68 0.79 17.81
N ASP A 7 24.97 2.06 18.14
CA ASP A 7 24.04 3.16 17.86
C ASP A 7 23.81 3.34 16.38
N LEU A 8 24.88 3.24 15.58
CA LEU A 8 24.77 3.34 14.13
C LEU A 8 23.91 2.23 13.55
N MET A 9 24.15 0.99 13.99
CA MET A 9 23.38 -0.15 13.53
C MET A 9 21.92 -0.05 13.94
N ALA A 10 21.64 0.44 15.13
CA ALA A 10 20.28 0.65 15.61
C ALA A 10 19.54 1.69 14.73
N LYS A 11 20.23 2.76 14.36
CA LYS A 11 19.66 3.81 13.50
C LYS A 11 19.37 3.27 12.10
N ILE A 12 20.29 2.50 11.53
CA ILE A 12 20.10 1.89 10.22
C ILE A 12 18.91 0.94 10.25
N GLY A 13 18.83 0.11 11.28
CA GLY A 13 17.70 -0.81 11.46
C GLY A 13 16.37 -0.10 11.59
N ALA A 14 16.34 1.00 12.34
CA ALA A 14 15.11 1.79 12.50
C ALA A 14 14.66 2.40 11.17
N LYS A 15 15.60 2.94 10.39
CA LYS A 15 15.29 3.51 9.08
C LYS A 15 14.78 2.44 8.11
N ALA A 16 15.40 1.26 8.15
CA ALA A 16 14.97 0.15 7.30
C ALA A 16 13.55 -0.29 7.63
N ARG A 17 13.23 -0.39 8.94
CA ARG A 17 11.89 -0.75 9.36
C ARG A 17 10.85 0.29 8.97
N ALA A 18 11.20 1.57 9.10
CA ALA A 18 10.31 2.67 8.73
C ALA A 18 10.04 2.65 7.22
N ALA A 19 11.08 2.44 6.40
CA ALA A 19 10.93 2.34 4.96
C ALA A 19 10.05 1.15 4.55
N ALA A 20 10.24 0.01 5.21
CA ALA A 20 9.44 -1.18 4.96
C ALA A 20 7.97 -0.94 5.31
N ALA A 21 7.71 -0.24 6.41
CA ALA A 21 6.35 0.10 6.83
C ALA A 21 5.67 1.03 5.83
N GLU A 22 6.41 2.03 5.32
CA GLU A 22 5.90 2.94 4.31
C GLU A 22 5.55 2.21 3.02
N LEU A 23 6.42 1.30 2.57
CA LEU A 23 6.16 0.49 1.38
C LEU A 23 4.93 -0.39 1.54
N ALA A 24 4.78 -1.01 2.71
CA ALA A 24 3.63 -1.86 2.99
C ALA A 24 2.33 -1.04 2.99
N CYS A 25 2.36 0.16 3.57
CA CYS A 25 1.22 1.06 3.61
C CYS A 25 0.82 1.50 2.19
N ALA A 26 1.81 1.91 1.38
CA ALA A 26 1.57 2.32 0.00
C ALA A 26 1.01 1.17 -0.83
N GLY A 27 1.51 -0.06 -0.63
CA GLY A 27 1.00 -1.26 -1.28
C GLY A 27 -0.45 -1.55 -0.92
N SER A 28 -0.80 -1.43 0.37
CA SER A 28 -2.17 -1.60 0.84
C SER A 28 -3.11 -0.57 0.24
N GLU A 29 -2.71 0.69 0.20
CA GLU A 29 -3.50 1.77 -0.39
C GLU A 29 -3.74 1.54 -1.87
N ARG A 30 -2.71 1.08 -2.58
CA ARG A 30 -2.80 0.79 -4.01
C ARG A 30 -3.75 -0.36 -4.28
N LYS A 31 -3.70 -1.41 -3.46
CA LYS A 31 -4.62 -2.54 -3.57
C LYS A 31 -6.06 -2.10 -3.31
N ALA A 32 -6.27 -1.30 -2.29
CA ALA A 32 -7.60 -0.79 -1.95
C ALA A 32 -8.16 0.06 -3.11
N ALA A 33 -7.33 0.93 -3.69
CA ALA A 33 -7.74 1.76 -4.81
C ALA A 33 -8.10 0.90 -6.03
N ALA A 34 -7.32 -0.15 -6.30
CA ALA A 34 -7.59 -1.06 -7.40
C ALA A 34 -8.92 -1.81 -7.21
N LEU A 35 -9.19 -2.24 -5.98
CA LEU A 35 -10.45 -2.93 -5.67
C LEU A 35 -11.65 -2.01 -5.83
N VAL A 36 -11.54 -0.76 -5.39
CA VAL A 36 -12.60 0.22 -5.57
C VAL A 36 -12.86 0.49 -7.05
N SER A 37 -11.78 0.68 -7.84
CA SER A 37 -11.91 0.89 -9.29
C SER A 37 -12.58 -0.28 -9.97
N ALA A 38 -12.21 -1.51 -9.58
CA ALA A 38 -12.83 -2.71 -10.13
C ALA A 38 -14.32 -2.80 -9.78
N ALA A 39 -14.67 -2.49 -8.56
CA ALA A 39 -16.06 -2.48 -8.10
C ALA A 39 -16.88 -1.44 -8.88
N GLU A 40 -16.33 -0.26 -9.08
CA GLU A 40 -16.99 0.79 -9.86
C GLU A 40 -17.20 0.37 -11.31
N ALA A 41 -16.23 -0.30 -11.91
CA ALA A 41 -16.34 -0.79 -13.28
C ALA A 41 -17.44 -1.85 -13.41
N ILE A 42 -17.51 -2.77 -12.45
CA ILE A 42 -18.54 -3.81 -12.42
C ILE A 42 -19.93 -3.17 -12.27
N TRP A 43 -20.05 -2.21 -11.37
CA TRP A 43 -21.31 -1.50 -11.14
C TRP A 43 -21.77 -0.77 -12.41
N ARG A 44 -20.86 -0.06 -13.06
CA ARG A 44 -21.16 0.68 -14.30
C ARG A 44 -21.62 -0.26 -15.40
N ARG A 45 -20.95 -1.39 -15.55
CA ARG A 45 -21.29 -2.40 -16.56
C ARG A 45 -22.67 -2.99 -16.29
N ARG A 46 -22.98 -3.22 -15.02
CA ARG A 46 -24.29 -3.71 -14.63
C ARG A 46 -25.39 -2.72 -15.02
N GLN A 47 -25.15 -1.42 -14.77
CA GLN A 47 -26.10 -0.38 -15.15
C GLN A 47 -26.31 -0.31 -16.67
N GLU A 48 -25.23 -0.42 -17.44
CA GLU A 48 -25.31 -0.44 -18.89
C GLU A 48 -26.15 -1.61 -19.40
N ILE A 49 -25.99 -2.77 -18.83
CA ILE A 49 -26.75 -3.97 -19.20
C ILE A 49 -28.24 -3.77 -18.89
N LEU A 50 -28.53 -3.26 -17.69
CA LEU A 50 -29.91 -3.02 -17.28
C LEU A 50 -30.58 -1.96 -18.13
N ASP A 51 -29.86 -0.91 -18.52
CA ASP A 51 -30.39 0.15 -19.36
C ASP A 51 -30.65 -0.32 -20.80
N ALA A 52 -29.84 -1.25 -21.26
CA ALA A 52 -29.98 -1.81 -22.63
C ALA A 52 -31.21 -2.70 -22.75
N ASN A 53 -31.66 -3.27 -21.67
CA ASN A 53 -32.86 -4.11 -21.66
C ASN A 53 -34.12 -3.27 -21.51
#